data_1e7998c5a64d24354d4f0e01ba7cf82b
#
_entry.id   1e7998c5a64d24354d4f0e01ba7cf82b
#
_cell.length_a   1.000
_cell.length_b   1.000
_cell.length_c   1.000
_cell.angle_alpha   90.00
_cell.angle_beta   90.00
_cell.angle_gamma   90.00
#
_symmetry.space_group_name_H-M   'P 1'
#
loop_
_entity.id
_entity.type
_entity.pdbx_description
1 polymer ?
#
loop_
_entity_poly.entity_id
_entity_poly.type
_entity_poly.pdbx_seq_one_letter_code
_entity_poly.pdbx_strand_id
1 'polypeptide(L)'
;MSNKMNEESWNRLSVFYQEFTRISLNNFHYNPYGPGDKELGIIGDVKGLDVLDVGCGCGQNSIVLSKWGAKSVTAIDQSESQLDYAKRLAKREKQDIRILKCDMEDMSILPDASFDLVVSSHAMNYASNIEKVFMECSRVLRYGGRIIICMAHPIWIVLGEALEKGNLNSIANYFDTKRERWDWERRSGEKIATFESTPWRLSQIVNALCNAGFVIKRLEEPRGYSEEEMRKIPADAIPYADAMWRNEEFIKANQIVPYSLIVAAVKQKEAY
;
A
#
# COMPACT_ATOMS: atom_id res chain seq x y z
N MET A 1 -15.95 -12.83 7.20
CA MET A 1 -15.16 -13.25 8.39
C MET A 1 -13.68 -12.79 8.30
N SER A 2 -13.02 -12.85 7.15
CA SER A 2 -11.59 -12.48 7.01
C SER A 2 -11.31 -10.99 7.22
N ASN A 3 -12.17 -10.10 6.72
CA ASN A 3 -11.98 -8.65 6.87
C ASN A 3 -11.99 -8.22 8.34
N LYS A 4 -12.85 -8.84 9.16
CA LYS A 4 -12.93 -8.55 10.62
C LYS A 4 -11.64 -8.95 11.35
N MET A 5 -11.03 -10.08 11.00
CA MET A 5 -9.77 -10.51 11.60
C MET A 5 -8.64 -9.52 11.29
N ASN A 6 -8.51 -9.09 10.04
CA ASN A 6 -7.51 -8.09 9.65
C ASN A 6 -7.75 -6.73 10.34
N GLU A 7 -9.01 -6.29 10.45
CA GLU A 7 -9.38 -5.08 11.20
C GLU A 7 -8.90 -5.16 12.65
N GLU A 8 -9.23 -6.25 13.36
CA GLU A 8 -8.81 -6.46 14.75
C GLU A 8 -7.28 -6.53 14.89
N SER A 9 -6.61 -7.16 13.94
CA SER A 9 -5.16 -7.29 13.91
C SER A 9 -4.48 -5.94 13.70
N TRP A 10 -4.96 -5.13 12.77
CA TRP A 10 -4.48 -3.77 12.57
C TRP A 10 -4.78 -2.87 13.76
N ASN A 11 -5.94 -3.00 14.40
CA ASN A 11 -6.26 -2.27 15.63
C ASN A 11 -5.25 -2.56 16.76
N ARG A 12 -4.80 -3.81 16.88
CA ARG A 12 -3.79 -4.20 17.87
C ARG A 12 -2.39 -3.71 17.49
N LEU A 13 -2.01 -3.94 16.23
CA LEU A 13 -0.66 -3.62 15.77
C LEU A 13 -0.41 -2.12 15.69
N SER A 14 -1.42 -1.30 15.37
CA SER A 14 -1.25 0.13 15.09
C SER A 14 -0.58 0.89 16.24
N VAL A 15 -0.87 0.52 17.49
CA VAL A 15 -0.27 1.15 18.68
C VAL A 15 1.25 1.01 18.67
N PHE A 16 1.73 -0.19 18.32
CA PHE A 16 3.18 -0.50 18.28
C PHE A 16 3.80 -0.03 16.97
N TYR A 17 3.10 -0.25 15.86
CA TYR A 17 3.61 0.05 14.53
C TYR A 17 4.00 1.52 14.36
N GLN A 18 3.20 2.43 14.91
CA GLN A 18 3.45 3.87 14.78
C GLN A 18 4.51 4.42 15.73
N GLU A 19 4.77 3.75 16.84
CA GLU A 19 5.88 4.11 17.73
C GLU A 19 7.23 3.78 17.12
N PHE A 20 7.28 2.74 16.30
CA PHE A 20 8.52 2.15 15.80
C PHE A 20 8.79 2.41 14.32
N THR A 21 7.76 2.74 13.52
CA THR A 21 7.94 3.10 12.12
C THR A 21 7.90 4.62 11.96
N ARG A 22 9.03 5.22 11.64
CA ARG A 22 9.10 6.65 11.33
C ARG A 22 8.88 6.88 9.84
N ILE A 23 7.68 6.52 9.36
CA ILE A 23 7.33 6.71 7.95
C ILE A 23 7.40 8.20 7.61
N SER A 24 8.19 8.54 6.61
CA SER A 24 8.40 9.92 6.15
C SER A 24 7.10 10.59 5.72
N LEU A 25 6.94 11.86 6.07
CA LEU A 25 5.85 12.73 5.60
C LEU A 25 6.31 13.66 4.46
N ASN A 26 7.46 13.36 3.85
CA ASN A 26 8.06 14.17 2.81
C ASN A 26 8.00 13.50 1.44
N ASN A 27 7.76 12.19 1.37
CA ASN A 27 7.70 11.43 0.14
C ASN A 27 6.57 10.38 0.22
N PHE A 28 5.92 10.12 -0.89
CA PHE A 28 4.99 9.00 -0.99
C PHE A 28 5.79 7.70 -1.08
N HIS A 29 5.50 6.74 -0.22
CA HIS A 29 6.31 5.53 -0.13
C HIS A 29 5.63 4.32 -0.77
N TYR A 30 6.45 3.50 -1.43
CA TYR A 30 6.06 2.26 -2.10
C TYR A 30 6.80 1.03 -1.57
N ASN A 31 7.88 1.23 -0.83
CA ASN A 31 8.74 0.13 -0.39
C ASN A 31 9.34 0.50 0.97
N PRO A 32 9.45 -0.45 1.91
CA PRO A 32 10.07 -0.20 3.22
C PRO A 32 11.50 0.38 3.13
N TYR A 33 12.28 -0.09 2.16
CA TYR A 33 13.69 0.25 1.96
C TYR A 33 13.99 0.60 0.50
N GLY A 34 13.12 1.31 -0.15
CA GLY A 34 13.28 1.62 -1.57
C GLY A 34 12.81 3.02 -1.94
N PRO A 35 12.89 3.35 -3.22
CA PRO A 35 12.53 4.68 -3.71
C PRO A 35 11.05 4.98 -3.49
N GLY A 36 10.77 6.24 -3.15
CA GLY A 36 9.42 6.78 -3.11
C GLY A 36 9.05 7.48 -4.43
N ASP A 37 7.94 8.21 -4.42
CA ASP A 37 7.44 8.80 -5.67
C ASP A 37 8.28 9.99 -6.16
N LYS A 38 8.99 10.70 -5.27
CA LYS A 38 9.93 11.77 -5.71
C LYS A 38 11.00 11.24 -6.64
N GLU A 39 11.43 10.00 -6.46
CA GLU A 39 12.42 9.32 -7.28
C GLU A 39 11.78 8.65 -8.50
N LEU A 40 10.60 8.05 -8.33
CA LEU A 40 9.95 7.26 -9.36
C LEU A 40 9.04 8.07 -10.29
N GLY A 41 8.44 9.18 -9.80
CA GLY A 41 7.60 10.07 -10.57
C GLY A 41 6.36 9.42 -11.17
N ILE A 42 5.71 8.51 -10.44
CA ILE A 42 4.57 7.74 -10.93
C ILE A 42 3.26 8.50 -10.71
N ILE A 43 3.11 9.14 -9.54
CA ILE A 43 1.91 9.91 -9.19
C ILE A 43 1.82 11.17 -10.06
N GLY A 44 2.94 11.84 -10.30
CA GLY A 44 2.98 13.11 -11.03
C GLY A 44 2.33 14.25 -10.24
N ASP A 45 1.90 15.29 -10.95
CA ASP A 45 1.27 16.45 -10.33
C ASP A 45 -0.12 16.11 -9.77
N VAL A 46 -0.32 16.43 -8.49
CA VAL A 46 -1.61 16.24 -7.79
C VAL A 46 -2.31 17.56 -7.50
N LYS A 47 -1.70 18.69 -7.89
CA LYS A 47 -2.24 20.02 -7.60
C LYS A 47 -3.65 20.19 -8.19
N GLY A 48 -4.57 20.54 -7.32
CA GLY A 48 -5.96 20.77 -7.71
C GLY A 48 -6.80 19.51 -7.91
N LEU A 49 -6.26 18.32 -7.66
CA LEU A 49 -6.98 17.06 -7.79
C LEU A 49 -7.75 16.68 -6.51
N ASP A 50 -8.90 16.07 -6.68
CA ASP A 50 -9.62 15.35 -5.63
C ASP A 50 -9.03 13.92 -5.55
N VAL A 51 -8.41 13.56 -4.41
CA VAL A 51 -7.66 12.32 -4.23
C VAL A 51 -8.30 11.41 -3.20
N LEU A 52 -8.35 10.10 -3.50
CA LEU A 52 -8.74 9.03 -2.57
C LEU A 52 -7.53 8.15 -2.25
N ASP A 53 -7.23 7.96 -0.95
CA ASP A 53 -6.22 7.02 -0.45
C ASP A 53 -6.95 5.81 0.15
N VAL A 54 -6.82 4.64 -0.50
CA VAL A 54 -7.53 3.40 -0.15
C VAL A 54 -6.63 2.50 0.69
N GLY A 55 -7.07 2.19 1.92
CA GLY A 55 -6.25 1.51 2.90
C GLY A 55 -5.13 2.41 3.42
N CYS A 56 -5.50 3.63 3.81
CA CYS A 56 -4.56 4.70 4.16
C CYS A 56 -3.73 4.43 5.42
N GLY A 57 -4.12 3.43 6.22
CA GLY A 57 -3.50 3.20 7.52
C GLY A 57 -3.50 4.45 8.38
N CYS A 58 -2.32 4.85 8.86
CA CYS A 58 -2.16 6.05 9.69
C CYS A 58 -2.05 7.37 8.89
N GLY A 59 -2.32 7.35 7.58
CA GLY A 59 -2.50 8.53 6.77
C GLY A 59 -1.22 9.24 6.34
N GLN A 60 -0.05 8.61 6.43
CA GLN A 60 1.22 9.26 6.05
C GLN A 60 1.22 9.66 4.58
N ASN A 61 0.83 8.74 3.68
CA ASN A 61 0.73 9.03 2.25
C ASN A 61 -0.35 10.08 1.95
N SER A 62 -1.49 10.03 2.64
CA SER A 62 -2.54 11.05 2.53
C SER A 62 -2.02 12.45 2.88
N ILE A 63 -1.20 12.57 3.93
CA ILE A 63 -0.57 13.84 4.33
C ILE A 63 0.41 14.33 3.27
N VAL A 64 1.19 13.44 2.69
CA VAL A 64 2.12 13.79 1.61
C VAL A 64 1.36 14.36 0.40
N LEU A 65 0.26 13.70 -0.02
CA LEU A 65 -0.56 14.16 -1.15
C LEU A 65 -1.20 15.54 -0.87
N SER A 66 -1.67 15.75 0.36
CA SER A 66 -2.19 17.07 0.78
C SER A 66 -1.10 18.14 0.74
N LYS A 67 0.11 17.85 1.26
CA LYS A 67 1.27 18.77 1.19
C LYS A 67 1.73 19.05 -0.25
N TRP A 68 1.52 18.11 -1.17
CA TRP A 68 1.84 18.30 -2.58
C TRP A 68 0.79 19.12 -3.35
N GLY A 69 -0.26 19.58 -2.65
CA GLY A 69 -1.24 20.53 -3.17
C GLY A 69 -2.49 19.90 -3.77
N ALA A 70 -2.83 18.67 -3.40
CA ALA A 70 -4.14 18.11 -3.73
C ALA A 70 -5.25 19.05 -3.24
N LYS A 71 -6.30 19.24 -4.04
CA LYS A 71 -7.45 20.09 -3.70
C LYS A 71 -8.22 19.53 -2.51
N SER A 72 -8.40 18.22 -2.50
CA SER A 72 -8.96 17.48 -1.38
C SER A 72 -8.32 16.10 -1.29
N VAL A 73 -8.18 15.58 -0.06
CA VAL A 73 -7.77 14.20 0.19
C VAL A 73 -8.81 13.53 1.06
N THR A 74 -9.37 12.44 0.56
CA THR A 74 -10.18 11.50 1.33
C THR A 74 -9.34 10.25 1.60
N ALA A 75 -9.28 9.82 2.85
CA ALA A 75 -8.50 8.67 3.31
C ALA A 75 -9.44 7.64 3.93
N ILE A 76 -9.38 6.39 3.48
CA ILE A 76 -10.22 5.32 3.99
C ILE A 76 -9.40 4.15 4.50
N ASP A 77 -9.84 3.58 5.63
CA ASP A 77 -9.30 2.33 6.20
C ASP A 77 -10.38 1.62 7.01
N GLN A 78 -10.23 0.33 7.28
CA GLN A 78 -11.14 -0.42 8.16
C GLN A 78 -10.77 -0.28 9.63
N SER A 79 -9.50 -0.07 9.96
CA SER A 79 -8.99 -0.04 11.33
C SER A 79 -9.25 1.31 12.00
N GLU A 80 -10.10 1.32 13.01
CA GLU A 80 -10.38 2.53 13.79
C GLU A 80 -9.12 3.09 14.47
N SER A 81 -8.27 2.21 15.01
CA SER A 81 -7.02 2.64 15.65
C SER A 81 -6.07 3.31 14.67
N GLN A 82 -5.98 2.82 13.42
CA GLN A 82 -5.24 3.47 12.35
C GLN A 82 -5.81 4.85 12.03
N LEU A 83 -7.13 4.94 11.84
CA LEU A 83 -7.82 6.19 11.52
C LEU A 83 -7.71 7.24 12.64
N ASP A 84 -7.77 6.81 13.89
CA ASP A 84 -7.58 7.73 15.02
C ASP A 84 -6.16 8.28 15.08
N TYR A 85 -5.17 7.46 14.70
CA TYR A 85 -3.81 7.96 14.55
C TYR A 85 -3.71 8.92 13.36
N ALA A 86 -4.31 8.58 12.23
CA ALA A 86 -4.35 9.43 11.04
C ALA A 86 -4.95 10.83 11.33
N LYS A 87 -6.07 10.88 12.10
CA LYS A 87 -6.68 12.14 12.53
C LYS A 87 -5.73 12.98 13.39
N ARG A 88 -5.05 12.34 14.38
CA ARG A 88 -4.06 13.04 15.21
C ARG A 88 -2.88 13.54 14.39
N LEU A 89 -2.41 12.72 13.45
CA LEU A 89 -1.30 13.07 12.58
C LEU A 89 -1.67 14.23 11.64
N ALA A 90 -2.83 14.18 10.99
CA ALA A 90 -3.33 15.25 10.13
C ALA A 90 -3.46 16.59 10.90
N LYS A 91 -4.00 16.54 12.12
CA LYS A 91 -4.07 17.72 13.00
C LYS A 91 -2.69 18.27 13.34
N ARG A 92 -1.73 17.42 13.70
CA ARG A 92 -0.35 17.82 14.00
C ARG A 92 0.32 18.48 12.79
N GLU A 93 0.13 17.90 11.62
CA GLU A 93 0.70 18.40 10.35
C GLU A 93 -0.11 19.55 9.73
N LYS A 94 -1.22 19.96 10.37
CA LYS A 94 -2.14 21.02 9.90
C LYS A 94 -2.67 20.77 8.49
N GLN A 95 -2.95 19.50 8.18
CA GLN A 95 -3.56 19.10 6.92
C GLN A 95 -5.05 18.80 7.11
N ASP A 96 -5.87 19.30 6.18
CA ASP A 96 -7.31 19.00 6.14
C ASP A 96 -7.53 17.75 5.27
N ILE A 97 -7.79 16.62 5.92
CA ILE A 97 -8.00 15.32 5.28
C ILE A 97 -9.31 14.75 5.79
N ARG A 98 -10.19 14.37 4.88
CA ARG A 98 -11.42 13.66 5.19
C ARG A 98 -11.08 12.18 5.47
N ILE A 99 -11.16 11.75 6.74
CA ILE A 99 -10.80 10.43 7.19
C ILE A 99 -12.07 9.63 7.55
N LEU A 100 -12.27 8.48 6.89
CA LEU A 100 -13.49 7.68 7.00
C LEU A 100 -13.17 6.20 7.25
N LYS A 101 -13.97 5.57 8.11
CA LYS A 101 -13.97 4.09 8.21
C LYS A 101 -14.75 3.52 7.02
N CYS A 102 -14.09 2.68 6.22
CA CYS A 102 -14.69 2.12 5.02
C CYS A 102 -13.96 0.82 4.61
N ASP A 103 -14.71 -0.15 4.13
CA ASP A 103 -14.18 -1.35 3.48
C ASP A 103 -13.85 -1.02 2.02
N MET A 104 -12.65 -1.39 1.56
CA MET A 104 -12.25 -1.16 0.16
C MET A 104 -13.06 -2.02 -0.84
N GLU A 105 -13.71 -3.08 -0.39
CA GLU A 105 -14.60 -3.91 -1.21
C GLU A 105 -16.04 -3.37 -1.28
N ASP A 106 -16.38 -2.36 -0.46
CA ASP A 106 -17.68 -1.67 -0.45
C ASP A 106 -17.47 -0.20 -0.07
N MET A 107 -17.23 0.63 -1.07
CA MET A 107 -17.07 2.08 -0.91
C MET A 107 -18.38 2.85 -1.20
N SER A 108 -19.55 2.25 -0.97
CA SER A 108 -20.86 2.83 -1.24
C SER A 108 -21.13 4.15 -0.53
N ILE A 109 -20.42 4.45 0.57
CA ILE A 109 -20.44 5.75 1.26
C ILE A 109 -19.78 6.88 0.45
N LEU A 110 -19.03 6.56 -0.60
CA LEU A 110 -18.38 7.52 -1.48
C LEU A 110 -19.18 7.67 -2.78
N PRO A 111 -19.40 8.91 -3.24
CA PRO A 111 -20.16 9.14 -4.46
C PRO A 111 -19.41 8.71 -5.71
N ASP A 112 -20.15 8.38 -6.77
CA ASP A 112 -19.62 8.06 -8.09
C ASP A 112 -18.86 9.25 -8.69
N ALA A 113 -17.85 8.96 -9.50
CA ALA A 113 -17.12 9.94 -10.31
C ALA A 113 -16.71 11.20 -9.53
N SER A 114 -16.24 11.04 -8.29
CA SER A 114 -15.91 12.15 -7.37
C SER A 114 -14.42 12.38 -7.19
N PHE A 115 -13.56 11.47 -7.69
CA PHE A 115 -12.11 11.58 -7.55
C PHE A 115 -11.41 11.62 -8.91
N ASP A 116 -10.26 12.29 -8.94
CA ASP A 116 -9.37 12.39 -10.10
C ASP A 116 -8.23 11.37 -10.00
N LEU A 117 -7.86 11.01 -8.75
CA LEU A 117 -6.80 10.07 -8.46
C LEU A 117 -7.21 9.16 -7.30
N VAL A 118 -7.03 7.86 -7.48
CA VAL A 118 -7.05 6.84 -6.42
C VAL A 118 -5.64 6.35 -6.21
N VAL A 119 -5.19 6.29 -4.97
CA VAL A 119 -3.93 5.67 -4.58
C VAL A 119 -4.17 4.57 -3.55
N SER A 120 -3.30 3.57 -3.52
CA SER A 120 -3.25 2.56 -2.45
C SER A 120 -1.83 2.03 -2.33
N SER A 121 -1.33 1.92 -1.11
CA SER A 121 0.01 1.38 -0.86
C SER A 121 -0.04 0.26 0.18
N HIS A 122 0.30 -0.96 -0.24
CA HIS A 122 0.37 -2.18 0.59
C HIS A 122 -0.91 -2.54 1.36
N ALA A 123 -2.08 -2.17 0.84
CA ALA A 123 -3.37 -2.51 1.46
C ALA A 123 -4.13 -3.61 0.72
N MET A 124 -4.05 -3.66 -0.61
CA MET A 124 -4.93 -4.52 -1.42
C MET A 124 -4.64 -6.02 -1.33
N ASN A 125 -3.49 -6.42 -0.76
CA ASN A 125 -3.24 -7.83 -0.44
C ASN A 125 -4.17 -8.37 0.67
N TYR A 126 -4.76 -7.48 1.48
CA TYR A 126 -5.72 -7.85 2.52
C TYR A 126 -7.14 -8.05 1.99
N ALA A 127 -7.44 -7.60 0.78
CA ALA A 127 -8.73 -7.81 0.15
C ALA A 127 -9.04 -9.31 -0.03
N SER A 128 -10.30 -9.67 0.09
CA SER A 128 -10.79 -11.01 -0.23
C SER A 128 -11.20 -11.14 -1.70
N ASN A 129 -11.54 -10.01 -2.34
CA ASN A 129 -11.94 -9.94 -3.73
C ASN A 129 -11.36 -8.69 -4.40
N ILE A 130 -10.26 -8.86 -5.14
CA ILE A 130 -9.57 -7.75 -5.81
C ILE A 130 -10.40 -7.14 -6.95
N GLU A 131 -11.27 -7.94 -7.59
CA GLU A 131 -12.14 -7.44 -8.66
C GLU A 131 -13.15 -6.43 -8.11
N LYS A 132 -13.76 -6.71 -6.95
CA LYS A 132 -14.65 -5.76 -6.27
C LYS A 132 -13.93 -4.46 -5.92
N VAL A 133 -12.70 -4.56 -5.39
CA VAL A 133 -11.91 -3.37 -5.05
C VAL A 133 -11.70 -2.50 -6.28
N PHE A 134 -11.28 -3.08 -7.42
CA PHE A 134 -11.04 -2.30 -8.62
C PHE A 134 -12.32 -1.77 -9.27
N MET A 135 -13.44 -2.49 -9.18
CA MET A 135 -14.75 -1.98 -9.61
C MET A 135 -15.18 -0.77 -8.78
N GLU A 136 -15.02 -0.80 -7.47
CA GLU A 136 -15.31 0.34 -6.59
C GLU A 136 -14.36 1.52 -6.86
N CYS A 137 -13.04 1.25 -7.03
CA CYS A 137 -12.10 2.29 -7.46
C CYS A 137 -12.51 2.92 -8.79
N SER A 138 -12.95 2.10 -9.76
CA SER A 138 -13.45 2.60 -11.05
C SER A 138 -14.72 3.42 -10.87
N ARG A 139 -15.68 2.97 -10.07
CA ARG A 139 -16.94 3.69 -9.82
C ARG A 139 -16.69 5.10 -9.27
N VAL A 140 -15.84 5.23 -8.26
CA VAL A 140 -15.57 6.52 -7.60
C VAL A 140 -14.69 7.46 -8.43
N LEU A 141 -13.91 6.94 -9.39
CA LEU A 141 -13.08 7.75 -10.27
C LEU A 141 -13.91 8.38 -11.39
N ARG A 142 -13.57 9.61 -11.72
CA ARG A 142 -14.01 10.27 -12.97
C ARG A 142 -13.41 9.56 -14.17
N TYR A 143 -14.05 9.67 -15.33
CA TYR A 143 -13.43 9.24 -16.59
C TYR A 143 -12.14 10.03 -16.87
N GLY A 144 -11.09 9.32 -17.26
CA GLY A 144 -9.75 9.87 -17.38
C GLY A 144 -8.99 9.98 -16.03
N GLY A 145 -9.68 9.69 -14.91
CA GLY A 145 -9.05 9.58 -13.60
C GLY A 145 -8.05 8.43 -13.52
N ARG A 146 -7.09 8.56 -12.65
CA ARG A 146 -5.96 7.64 -12.53
C ARG A 146 -6.07 6.79 -11.26
N ILE A 147 -5.60 5.55 -11.36
CA ILE A 147 -5.37 4.70 -10.19
C ILE A 147 -3.89 4.34 -10.13
N ILE A 148 -3.30 4.44 -8.94
CA ILE A 148 -1.92 4.02 -8.67
C ILE A 148 -1.95 3.11 -7.46
N ILE A 149 -1.60 1.86 -7.67
CA ILE A 149 -1.57 0.85 -6.63
C ILE A 149 -0.15 0.34 -6.42
N CYS A 150 0.21 0.12 -5.18
CA CYS A 150 1.41 -0.61 -4.79
C CYS A 150 1.02 -1.79 -3.92
N MET A 151 1.51 -2.97 -4.28
CA MET A 151 1.21 -4.23 -3.60
C MET A 151 2.49 -5.03 -3.36
N ALA A 152 2.44 -6.00 -2.46
CA ALA A 152 3.49 -7.01 -2.42
C ALA A 152 3.58 -7.72 -3.77
N HIS A 153 4.79 -7.79 -4.33
CA HIS A 153 5.01 -8.39 -5.64
C HIS A 153 4.74 -9.89 -5.62
N PRO A 154 4.03 -10.46 -6.62
CA PRO A 154 3.77 -11.90 -6.66
C PRO A 154 5.03 -12.76 -6.57
N ILE A 155 6.16 -12.32 -7.14
CA ILE A 155 7.43 -13.04 -7.03
C ILE A 155 8.02 -12.98 -5.61
N TRP A 156 7.82 -11.86 -4.89
CA TRP A 156 8.21 -11.74 -3.49
C TRP A 156 7.45 -12.73 -2.61
N ILE A 157 6.15 -12.85 -2.82
CA ILE A 157 5.31 -13.81 -2.07
C ILE A 157 5.85 -15.24 -2.23
N VAL A 158 6.37 -15.58 -3.42
CA VAL A 158 6.92 -16.92 -3.70
C VAL A 158 8.33 -17.13 -3.16
N LEU A 159 9.20 -16.14 -3.30
CA LEU A 159 10.64 -16.30 -3.07
C LEU A 159 11.16 -15.55 -1.84
N GLY A 160 10.45 -14.54 -1.35
CA GLY A 160 10.95 -13.63 -0.31
C GLY A 160 11.40 -14.37 0.94
N GLU A 161 10.55 -15.21 1.50
CA GLU A 161 10.89 -15.99 2.70
C GLU A 161 12.09 -16.94 2.48
N ALA A 162 12.14 -17.59 1.32
CA ALA A 162 13.23 -18.49 0.99
C ALA A 162 14.58 -17.75 0.90
N LEU A 163 14.57 -16.54 0.34
CA LEU A 163 15.75 -15.68 0.24
C LEU A 163 16.17 -15.12 1.60
N GLU A 164 15.20 -14.64 2.41
CA GLU A 164 15.48 -14.13 3.75
C GLU A 164 16.05 -15.20 4.68
N LYS A 165 15.51 -16.42 4.63
CA LYS A 165 15.95 -17.54 5.47
C LYS A 165 17.11 -18.35 4.89
N GLY A 166 17.49 -18.09 3.63
CA GLY A 166 18.47 -18.92 2.92
C GLY A 166 18.02 -20.38 2.75
N ASN A 167 16.71 -20.62 2.71
CA ASN A 167 16.13 -21.96 2.67
C ASN A 167 15.20 -22.14 1.46
N LEU A 168 15.68 -22.85 0.44
CA LEU A 168 14.92 -23.13 -0.78
C LEU A 168 13.64 -23.96 -0.55
N ASN A 169 13.52 -24.67 0.58
CA ASN A 169 12.31 -25.41 0.91
C ASN A 169 11.15 -24.48 1.33
N SER A 170 11.44 -23.21 1.58
CA SER A 170 10.43 -22.17 1.87
C SER A 170 9.89 -21.50 0.59
N ILE A 171 10.23 -21.98 -0.60
CA ILE A 171 9.66 -21.48 -1.86
C ILE A 171 8.18 -21.85 -1.91
N ALA A 172 7.31 -20.83 -1.97
CA ALA A 172 5.87 -21.03 -2.05
C ALA A 172 5.42 -21.42 -3.48
N ASN A 173 4.25 -22.03 -3.58
CA ASN A 173 3.66 -22.35 -4.88
C ASN A 173 2.98 -21.11 -5.47
N TYR A 174 3.49 -20.58 -6.57
CA TYR A 174 2.93 -19.43 -7.29
C TYR A 174 1.44 -19.59 -7.69
N PHE A 175 1.00 -20.82 -7.90
CA PHE A 175 -0.37 -21.11 -8.32
C PHE A 175 -1.33 -21.35 -7.15
N ASP A 176 -0.82 -21.43 -5.92
CA ASP A 176 -1.68 -21.47 -4.74
C ASP A 176 -2.25 -20.07 -4.49
N THR A 177 -3.57 -19.95 -4.54
CA THR A 177 -4.30 -18.70 -4.32
C THR A 177 -5.09 -18.73 -3.02
N LYS A 178 -4.85 -19.73 -2.18
CA LYS A 178 -5.43 -19.74 -0.84
C LYS A 178 -4.91 -18.57 -0.04
N ARG A 179 -5.82 -17.96 0.71
CA ARG A 179 -5.42 -16.91 1.65
C ARG A 179 -4.46 -17.49 2.67
N GLU A 180 -3.38 -16.79 2.88
CA GLU A 180 -2.32 -17.15 3.80
C GLU A 180 -2.49 -16.43 5.11
N ARG A 181 -2.24 -17.13 6.22
CA ARG A 181 -2.16 -16.54 7.55
C ARG A 181 -0.72 -16.42 7.96
N TRP A 182 -0.36 -15.24 8.44
CA TRP A 182 0.97 -14.97 8.94
C TRP A 182 0.90 -14.11 10.21
N ASP A 183 1.88 -14.28 11.07
CA ASP A 183 1.94 -13.63 12.35
C ASP A 183 2.92 -12.46 12.32
N TRP A 184 2.51 -11.34 12.89
CA TRP A 184 3.43 -10.26 13.19
C TRP A 184 3.97 -10.47 14.59
N GLU A 185 5.28 -10.63 14.69
CA GLU A 185 5.97 -10.93 15.94
C GLU A 185 6.96 -9.83 16.31
N ARG A 186 7.16 -9.62 17.60
CA ARG A 186 8.28 -8.84 18.10
C ARG A 186 9.58 -9.62 17.91
N ARG A 187 10.72 -8.93 17.99
CA ARG A 187 12.04 -9.61 18.02
C ARG A 187 12.18 -10.62 19.15
N SER A 188 11.40 -10.49 20.22
CA SER A 188 11.32 -11.47 21.32
C SER A 188 10.62 -12.78 20.94
N GLY A 189 10.01 -12.87 19.74
CA GLY A 189 9.13 -13.96 19.35
C GLY A 189 7.70 -13.84 19.91
N GLU A 190 7.36 -12.74 20.58
CA GLU A 190 6.00 -12.49 21.06
C GLU A 190 5.10 -12.11 19.88
N LYS A 191 4.06 -12.90 19.64
CA LYS A 191 3.05 -12.64 18.64
C LYS A 191 2.15 -11.45 19.03
N ILE A 192 2.09 -10.45 18.15
CA ILE A 192 1.25 -9.27 18.34
C ILE A 192 -0.11 -9.45 17.66
N ALA A 193 -0.11 -9.89 16.41
CA ALA A 193 -1.31 -10.00 15.58
C ALA A 193 -1.15 -11.08 14.52
N THR A 194 -2.29 -11.63 14.03
CA THR A 194 -2.34 -12.54 12.89
C THR A 194 -3.06 -11.86 11.75
N PHE A 195 -2.46 -11.85 10.59
CA PHE A 195 -3.05 -11.33 9.37
C PHE A 195 -3.40 -12.45 8.41
N GLU A 196 -4.35 -12.15 7.54
CA GLU A 196 -4.71 -12.99 6.42
C GLU A 196 -4.61 -12.17 5.14
N SER A 197 -3.77 -12.61 4.21
CA SER A 197 -3.56 -11.96 2.92
C SER A 197 -3.83 -12.91 1.77
N THR A 198 -4.11 -12.36 0.61
CA THR A 198 -4.30 -13.11 -0.62
C THR A 198 -3.06 -12.97 -1.49
N PRO A 199 -2.42 -14.08 -1.88
CA PRO A 199 -1.28 -14.08 -2.79
C PRO A 199 -1.77 -13.88 -4.23
N TRP A 200 -2.13 -12.64 -4.58
CA TRP A 200 -2.61 -12.32 -5.93
C TRP A 200 -1.52 -12.58 -6.97
N ARG A 201 -1.83 -13.38 -7.98
CA ARG A 201 -0.96 -13.54 -9.15
C ARG A 201 -0.98 -12.28 -10.02
N LEU A 202 0.10 -12.01 -10.72
CA LEU A 202 0.19 -10.86 -11.63
C LEU A 202 -0.97 -10.84 -12.63
N SER A 203 -1.32 -12.00 -13.20
CA SER A 203 -2.44 -12.11 -14.14
C SER A 203 -3.80 -11.76 -13.52
N GLN A 204 -4.03 -12.08 -12.25
CA GLN A 204 -5.27 -11.72 -11.56
C GLN A 204 -5.35 -10.20 -11.34
N ILE A 205 -4.25 -9.57 -10.93
CA ILE A 205 -4.18 -8.11 -10.73
C ILE A 205 -4.46 -7.39 -12.05
N VAL A 206 -3.73 -7.76 -13.10
CA VAL A 206 -3.84 -7.13 -14.43
C VAL A 206 -5.24 -7.31 -15.02
N ASN A 207 -5.77 -8.53 -15.00
CA ASN A 207 -7.09 -8.83 -15.58
C ASN A 207 -8.20 -8.12 -14.79
N ALA A 208 -8.13 -8.09 -13.46
CA ALA A 208 -9.12 -7.40 -12.64
C ALA A 208 -9.13 -5.88 -12.88
N LEU A 209 -7.97 -5.24 -13.10
CA LEU A 209 -7.88 -3.84 -13.50
C LEU A 209 -8.52 -3.63 -14.90
N CYS A 210 -8.17 -4.47 -15.89
CA CYS A 210 -8.74 -4.37 -17.23
C CYS A 210 -10.26 -4.57 -17.21
N ASN A 211 -10.76 -5.56 -16.46
CA ASN A 211 -12.19 -5.84 -16.34
C ASN A 211 -12.96 -4.69 -15.66
N ALA A 212 -12.29 -3.93 -14.78
CA ALA A 212 -12.86 -2.74 -14.15
C ALA A 212 -12.78 -1.47 -15.05
N GLY A 213 -12.38 -1.61 -16.32
CA GLY A 213 -12.34 -0.51 -17.31
C GLY A 213 -11.07 0.36 -17.23
N PHE A 214 -10.00 -0.15 -16.64
CA PHE A 214 -8.71 0.53 -16.63
C PHE A 214 -7.82 0.12 -17.79
N VAL A 215 -7.03 1.09 -18.27
CA VAL A 215 -5.90 0.83 -19.18
C VAL A 215 -4.62 1.10 -18.42
N ILE A 216 -3.82 0.06 -18.26
CA ILE A 216 -2.52 0.13 -17.63
C ILE A 216 -1.59 0.99 -18.48
N LYS A 217 -0.96 1.98 -17.86
CA LYS A 217 -0.02 2.92 -18.49
C LYS A 217 1.41 2.65 -18.08
N ARG A 218 1.61 2.16 -16.86
CA ARG A 218 2.93 1.88 -16.33
C ARG A 218 2.86 0.74 -15.31
N LEU A 219 3.85 -0.10 -15.33
CA LEU A 219 4.11 -1.13 -14.34
C LEU A 219 5.56 -0.98 -13.91
N GLU A 220 5.79 -0.90 -12.59
CA GLU A 220 7.11 -0.72 -12.00
C GLU A 220 7.40 -1.76 -10.94
N GLU A 221 8.64 -2.20 -10.94
CA GLU A 221 9.19 -3.20 -10.01
C GLU A 221 10.46 -2.59 -9.36
N PRO A 222 10.30 -1.63 -8.45
CA PRO A 222 11.46 -0.91 -7.92
C PRO A 222 12.33 -1.84 -7.09
N ARG A 223 13.64 -1.83 -7.40
CA ARG A 223 14.64 -2.45 -6.55
C ARG A 223 14.74 -1.68 -5.23
N GLY A 224 14.82 -2.36 -4.11
CA GLY A 224 15.13 -1.74 -2.84
C GLY A 224 16.54 -1.15 -2.82
N TYR A 225 16.80 -0.24 -1.90
CA TYR A 225 18.15 0.29 -1.68
C TYR A 225 19.05 -0.77 -1.03
N SER A 226 20.29 -0.85 -1.48
CA SER A 226 21.35 -1.56 -0.77
C SER A 226 21.72 -0.81 0.51
N GLU A 227 22.41 -1.49 1.42
CA GLU A 227 22.91 -0.82 2.62
C GLU A 227 23.84 0.34 2.33
N GLU A 228 24.65 0.24 1.28
CA GLU A 228 25.55 1.32 0.87
C GLU A 228 24.79 2.54 0.36
N GLU A 229 23.73 2.30 -0.43
CA GLU A 229 22.85 3.36 -0.92
C GLU A 229 22.10 4.04 0.23
N MET A 230 21.56 3.25 1.18
CA MET A 230 20.85 3.80 2.35
C MET A 230 21.73 4.69 3.23
N ARG A 231 23.04 4.42 3.32
CA ARG A 231 23.96 5.32 4.07
C ARG A 231 24.11 6.70 3.45
N LYS A 232 23.80 6.84 2.16
CA LYS A 232 23.90 8.10 1.39
C LYS A 232 22.58 8.87 1.34
N ILE A 233 21.48 8.22 1.75
CA ILE A 233 20.14 8.81 1.72
C ILE A 233 19.81 9.33 3.13
N PRO A 234 19.17 10.51 3.26
CA PRO A 234 18.70 11.00 4.55
C PRO A 234 17.80 9.97 5.25
N ALA A 235 18.00 9.76 6.54
CA ALA A 235 17.28 8.72 7.30
C ALA A 235 15.75 8.91 7.26
N ASP A 236 15.27 10.15 7.14
CA ASP A 236 13.86 10.49 7.02
C ASP A 236 13.28 10.21 5.62
N ALA A 237 14.11 9.90 4.64
CA ALA A 237 13.67 9.52 3.30
C ALA A 237 13.42 8.00 3.16
N ILE A 238 13.83 7.19 4.13
CA ILE A 238 13.65 5.74 4.14
C ILE A 238 12.55 5.40 5.15
N PRO A 239 11.39 4.86 4.72
CA PRO A 239 10.23 4.64 5.59
C PRO A 239 10.51 3.81 6.84
N TYR A 240 11.37 2.82 6.74
CA TYR A 240 11.70 1.89 7.82
C TYR A 240 13.19 1.95 8.22
N ALA A 241 13.79 3.14 8.16
CA ALA A 241 15.19 3.34 8.51
C ALA A 241 15.53 3.08 9.99
N ASP A 242 14.52 3.01 10.87
CA ASP A 242 14.74 2.77 12.29
C ASP A 242 15.32 1.38 12.54
N ALA A 243 16.37 1.32 13.35
CA ALA A 243 17.12 0.10 13.65
C ALA A 243 16.28 -1.06 14.21
N MET A 244 15.10 -0.77 14.79
CA MET A 244 14.24 -1.79 15.37
C MET A 244 13.52 -2.65 14.32
N TRP A 245 13.25 -2.11 13.13
CA TRP A 245 12.61 -2.82 12.01
C TRP A 245 13.59 -3.17 10.89
N ARG A 246 14.85 -2.73 11.00
CA ARG A 246 15.85 -3.02 9.99
C ARG A 246 16.10 -4.52 9.93
N ASN A 247 15.71 -5.11 8.84
CA ASN A 247 15.92 -6.51 8.52
C ASN A 247 16.95 -6.62 7.39
N GLU A 248 18.19 -6.97 7.73
CA GLU A 248 19.28 -7.08 6.75
C GLU A 248 19.02 -8.16 5.70
N GLU A 249 18.41 -9.26 6.09
CA GLU A 249 18.09 -10.34 5.16
C GLU A 249 17.00 -9.93 4.18
N PHE A 250 16.00 -9.20 4.63
CA PHE A 250 15.00 -8.57 3.75
C PHE A 250 15.67 -7.60 2.75
N ILE A 251 16.58 -6.75 3.23
CA ILE A 251 17.30 -5.79 2.37
C ILE A 251 18.09 -6.55 1.29
N LYS A 252 18.79 -7.62 1.64
CA LYS A 252 19.53 -8.48 0.68
C LYS A 252 18.58 -9.15 -0.30
N ALA A 253 17.49 -9.75 0.17
CA ALA A 253 16.49 -10.39 -0.67
C ALA A 253 15.86 -9.41 -1.67
N ASN A 254 15.57 -8.17 -1.24
CA ASN A 254 15.01 -7.10 -2.08
C ASN A 254 16.01 -6.54 -3.12
N GLN A 255 17.28 -6.98 -3.09
CA GLN A 255 18.24 -6.76 -4.18
C GLN A 255 18.14 -7.83 -5.28
N ILE A 256 17.52 -8.97 -4.98
CA ILE A 256 17.43 -10.12 -5.89
C ILE A 256 16.06 -10.15 -6.57
N VAL A 257 14.99 -9.92 -5.83
CA VAL A 257 13.62 -9.88 -6.34
C VAL A 257 12.89 -8.64 -5.83
N PRO A 258 11.99 -8.04 -6.62
CA PRO A 258 11.24 -6.87 -6.19
C PRO A 258 10.26 -7.22 -5.09
N TYR A 259 10.25 -6.42 -4.02
CA TYR A 259 9.24 -6.50 -2.95
C TYR A 259 7.91 -5.90 -3.38
N SER A 260 7.94 -4.82 -4.13
CA SER A 260 6.76 -4.06 -4.51
C SER A 260 6.49 -4.18 -6.01
N LEU A 261 5.22 -4.37 -6.35
CA LEU A 261 4.66 -4.17 -7.68
C LEU A 261 3.84 -2.88 -7.65
N ILE A 262 4.17 -1.92 -8.52
CA ILE A 262 3.41 -0.69 -8.67
C ILE A 262 2.75 -0.69 -10.05
N VAL A 263 1.45 -0.43 -10.08
CA VAL A 263 0.69 -0.31 -11.34
C VAL A 263 0.00 1.05 -11.38
N ALA A 264 0.25 1.79 -12.45
CA ALA A 264 -0.47 3.01 -12.78
C ALA A 264 -1.39 2.78 -13.98
N ALA A 265 -2.67 3.08 -13.82
CA ALA A 265 -3.67 2.90 -14.86
C ALA A 265 -4.64 4.08 -14.93
N VAL A 266 -5.36 4.19 -16.04
CA VAL A 266 -6.32 5.27 -16.33
C VAL A 266 -7.67 4.66 -16.59
N LYS A 267 -8.73 5.17 -15.93
CA LYS A 267 -10.11 4.80 -16.26
C LYS A 267 -10.49 5.34 -17.62
N GLN A 268 -10.84 4.44 -18.53
CA GLN A 268 -11.30 4.84 -19.87
C GLN A 268 -12.76 5.31 -19.85
N LYS A 269 -13.10 6.17 -20.82
CA LYS A 269 -14.51 6.36 -21.21
C LYS A 269 -15.01 5.06 -21.83
N GLU A 270 -16.25 4.69 -21.54
CA GLU A 270 -16.90 3.61 -22.29
C GLU A 270 -16.80 3.94 -23.78
N ALA A 271 -16.25 3.01 -24.54
CA ALA A 271 -16.34 3.10 -26.00
C ALA A 271 -17.81 2.85 -26.36
N TYR A 272 -18.49 3.86 -26.88
CA TYR A 272 -19.81 3.74 -27.47
C TYR A 272 -19.77 2.86 -28.71
#